data_5c8917eaeecd6fb2637cfd1c40cd36ee
#
_entry.id   5c8917eaeecd6fb2637cfd1c40cd36ee
#
_cell.length_a   1.000
_cell.length_b   1.000
_cell.length_c   1.000
_cell.angle_alpha   90.00
_cell.angle_beta   90.00
_cell.angle_gamma   90.00
#
_symmetry.space_group_name_H-M   'P 1'
#
loop_
_entity.id
_entity.type
_entity.pdbx_description
1 polymer ?
#
loop_
_entity_poly.entity_id
_entity_poly.type
_entity_poly.pdbx_seq_one_letter_code
_entity_poly.pdbx_strand_id
1 'polypeptide(L)'
;MLVGVCDFPSDYAFPPPAYGGIERWLWAVANGARSAGADVHLLGPSWSTDLDGWVRKPVRLESVGAGSLVEKTLISSDYDLLVVGHEYPSLPEWTRTWETLDCDVATFQHSPSFEHAADAFDGKRSRLYCYSPEMIERYAAHDPIPELAVHLGIDEDEPPAREGDDLIWVGRIDADKAPHIAARAAQILGLRLRLVGPVFDKDYVEQHADVLHADHVEWLGEVGGPAKAELLASAGTFVYTYARDYVEAGAAVFGEALRAGTPVAALAWREGTCPSAALCEQTGAVAVADPLLDDEPTAQQLAGAIARTTDLCSREVQEIGQKRFDPALHFEALASLR
;
A
#
# COMPACT_ATOMS: atom_id res chain seq x y z
N MET A 1 1.92 -16.12 -20.68
CA MET A 1 1.18 -14.85 -20.61
C MET A 1 2.21 -13.71 -20.62
N LEU A 2 2.00 -12.71 -21.47
CA LEU A 2 2.84 -11.52 -21.53
C LEU A 2 2.16 -10.37 -20.76
N VAL A 3 2.83 -9.85 -19.74
CA VAL A 3 2.30 -8.82 -18.85
C VAL A 3 3.11 -7.55 -18.96
N GLY A 4 2.44 -6.43 -19.16
CA GLY A 4 3.03 -5.10 -19.05
C GLY A 4 2.72 -4.52 -17.68
N VAL A 5 3.74 -4.22 -16.88
CA VAL A 5 3.59 -3.49 -15.61
C VAL A 5 4.00 -2.04 -15.83
N CYS A 6 3.00 -1.17 -15.73
CA CYS A 6 3.11 0.22 -16.15
C CYS A 6 3.42 1.14 -14.97
N ASP A 7 4.47 1.93 -15.10
CA ASP A 7 4.75 3.01 -14.13
C ASP A 7 3.73 4.16 -14.25
N PHE A 8 3.92 5.16 -13.44
CA PHE A 8 3.21 6.44 -13.49
C PHE A 8 4.20 7.57 -13.16
N PRO A 9 3.86 8.84 -13.46
CA PRO A 9 4.67 9.97 -13.05
C PRO A 9 4.87 9.98 -11.53
N SER A 10 6.10 9.80 -11.08
CA SER A 10 6.49 9.78 -9.67
C SER A 10 7.83 10.47 -9.48
N ASP A 11 8.04 11.07 -8.32
CA ASP A 11 9.32 11.60 -7.88
C ASP A 11 10.30 10.50 -7.44
N TYR A 12 9.83 9.25 -7.38
CA TYR A 12 10.60 8.08 -6.97
C TYR A 12 10.95 7.19 -8.15
N ALA A 13 12.15 6.58 -8.10
CA ALA A 13 12.49 5.48 -8.99
C ALA A 13 11.70 4.22 -8.62
N PHE A 14 11.52 3.30 -9.55
CA PHE A 14 10.87 2.01 -9.36
C PHE A 14 11.92 0.87 -9.41
N PRO A 15 12.06 0.03 -8.39
CA PRO A 15 11.48 0.14 -7.04
C PRO A 15 12.12 1.29 -6.23
N PRO A 16 11.39 1.88 -5.29
CA PRO A 16 11.93 2.97 -4.48
C PRO A 16 12.87 2.42 -3.39
N PRO A 17 13.97 3.14 -3.09
CA PRO A 17 14.91 2.69 -2.07
C PRO A 17 14.37 2.85 -0.63
N ALA A 18 13.45 3.79 -0.42
CA ALA A 18 12.91 4.11 0.90
C ALA A 18 11.39 4.29 0.88
N TYR A 19 10.88 5.52 0.84
CA TYR A 19 9.43 5.80 0.76
C TYR A 19 8.90 5.53 -0.66
N GLY A 20 7.58 5.19 -0.77
CA GLY A 20 6.90 4.96 -2.05
C GLY A 20 6.02 3.69 -2.01
N GLY A 21 4.78 3.82 -1.52
CA GLY A 21 3.88 2.67 -1.32
C GLY A 21 3.38 2.06 -2.63
N ILE A 22 2.97 2.91 -3.58
CA ILE A 22 2.43 2.47 -4.87
C ILE A 22 3.56 1.89 -5.74
N GLU A 23 4.72 2.52 -5.73
CA GLU A 23 5.93 2.08 -6.44
C GLU A 23 6.38 0.69 -5.97
N ARG A 24 6.36 0.43 -4.66
CA ARG A 24 6.67 -0.88 -4.08
C ARG A 24 5.63 -1.92 -4.44
N TRP A 25 4.36 -1.55 -4.42
CA TRP A 25 3.29 -2.45 -4.84
C TRP A 25 3.44 -2.84 -6.32
N LEU A 26 3.73 -1.90 -7.23
CA LEU A 26 3.99 -2.23 -8.64
C LEU A 26 5.19 -3.16 -8.81
N TRP A 27 6.24 -2.96 -8.02
CA TRP A 27 7.36 -3.89 -7.99
C TRP A 27 6.95 -5.28 -7.49
N ALA A 28 6.09 -5.34 -6.46
CA ALA A 28 5.52 -6.61 -5.98
C ALA A 28 4.72 -7.32 -7.08
N VAL A 29 3.89 -6.59 -7.83
CA VAL A 29 3.13 -7.15 -8.96
C VAL A 29 4.08 -7.70 -10.03
N ALA A 30 5.12 -6.96 -10.39
CA ALA A 30 6.10 -7.40 -11.40
C ALA A 30 6.81 -8.69 -10.96
N ASN A 31 7.32 -8.75 -9.72
CA ASN A 31 7.95 -9.94 -9.17
C ASN A 31 6.97 -11.11 -9.04
N GLY A 32 5.77 -10.85 -8.57
CA GLY A 32 4.70 -11.84 -8.46
C GLY A 32 4.34 -12.45 -9.81
N ALA A 33 4.16 -11.63 -10.83
CA ALA A 33 3.90 -12.08 -12.20
C ALA A 33 5.03 -12.97 -12.74
N ARG A 34 6.28 -12.56 -12.55
CA ARG A 34 7.44 -13.36 -12.96
C ARG A 34 7.53 -14.68 -12.19
N SER A 35 7.28 -14.67 -10.88
CA SER A 35 7.27 -15.87 -10.04
C SER A 35 6.13 -16.84 -10.41
N ALA A 36 5.00 -16.32 -10.87
CA ALA A 36 3.88 -17.09 -11.41
C ALA A 36 4.11 -17.58 -12.87
N GLY A 37 5.31 -17.34 -13.43
CA GLY A 37 5.70 -17.82 -14.76
C GLY A 37 5.24 -16.97 -15.93
N ALA A 38 4.87 -15.69 -15.70
CA ALA A 38 4.58 -14.76 -16.78
C ALA A 38 5.87 -14.14 -17.35
N ASP A 39 5.85 -13.82 -18.65
CA ASP A 39 6.83 -12.92 -19.25
C ASP A 39 6.44 -11.48 -18.91
N VAL A 40 7.34 -10.75 -18.29
CA VAL A 40 7.03 -9.41 -17.76
C VAL A 40 7.86 -8.33 -18.44
N HIS A 41 7.18 -7.30 -18.94
CA HIS A 41 7.80 -6.07 -19.41
C HIS A 41 7.49 -4.91 -18.46
N LEU A 42 8.52 -4.18 -18.07
CA LEU A 42 8.41 -2.96 -17.28
C LEU A 42 8.22 -1.78 -18.23
N LEU A 43 7.04 -1.16 -18.21
CA LEU A 43 6.67 -0.09 -19.12
C LEU A 43 6.76 1.26 -18.40
N GLY A 44 7.47 2.19 -19.01
CA GLY A 44 7.64 3.55 -18.53
C GLY A 44 9.08 3.95 -18.18
N PRO A 45 9.36 5.24 -18.09
CA PRO A 45 10.70 5.76 -17.83
C PRO A 45 11.15 5.72 -16.37
N SER A 46 10.20 5.58 -15.42
CA SER A 46 10.49 5.63 -13.98
C SER A 46 11.15 4.35 -13.45
N TRP A 47 11.05 3.24 -14.18
CA TRP A 47 11.76 2.01 -13.83
C TRP A 47 13.27 2.19 -13.85
N SER A 48 13.97 1.78 -12.79
CA SER A 48 15.41 1.88 -12.67
C SER A 48 16.15 1.21 -13.85
N THR A 49 17.27 1.80 -14.27
CA THR A 49 18.12 1.25 -15.33
C THR A 49 18.89 0.02 -14.89
N ASP A 50 19.07 -0.17 -13.58
CA ASP A 50 19.94 -1.19 -12.99
C ASP A 50 19.23 -2.51 -12.69
N LEU A 51 18.03 -2.70 -13.27
CA LEU A 51 17.24 -3.93 -13.10
C LEU A 51 17.72 -4.98 -14.11
N ASP A 52 18.73 -5.74 -13.73
CA ASP A 52 19.29 -6.80 -14.57
C ASP A 52 18.27 -7.93 -14.80
N GLY A 53 18.20 -8.42 -16.03
CA GLY A 53 17.31 -9.51 -16.43
C GLY A 53 15.84 -9.12 -16.60
N TRP A 54 15.51 -7.82 -16.58
CA TRP A 54 14.17 -7.32 -16.87
C TRP A 54 14.10 -6.69 -18.27
N VAL A 55 13.00 -6.94 -18.99
CA VAL A 55 12.70 -6.27 -20.24
C VAL A 55 12.06 -4.92 -19.93
N ARG A 56 12.72 -3.83 -20.31
CA ARG A 56 12.24 -2.46 -20.07
C ARG A 56 11.86 -1.80 -21.38
N LYS A 57 10.73 -1.08 -21.37
CA LYS A 57 10.28 -0.23 -22.49
C LYS A 57 10.00 1.18 -21.93
N PRO A 58 10.94 2.12 -22.06
CA PRO A 58 10.83 3.44 -21.45
C PRO A 58 9.91 4.37 -22.26
N VAL A 59 8.66 3.94 -22.45
CA VAL A 59 7.61 4.72 -23.13
C VAL A 59 6.79 5.46 -22.08
N ARG A 60 6.54 6.74 -22.29
CA ARG A 60 5.70 7.55 -21.40
C ARG A 60 4.23 7.24 -21.66
N LEU A 61 3.66 6.44 -20.79
CA LEU A 61 2.29 5.94 -20.95
C LEU A 61 1.25 7.05 -20.85
N GLU A 62 1.47 8.05 -20.03
CA GLU A 62 0.64 9.25 -19.96
C GLU A 62 0.61 10.08 -21.26
N SER A 63 1.55 9.85 -22.16
CA SER A 63 1.62 10.48 -23.48
C SER A 63 0.94 9.65 -24.58
N VAL A 64 0.08 8.71 -24.21
CA VAL A 64 -0.67 7.92 -25.20
C VAL A 64 -1.62 8.82 -26.00
N GLY A 65 -1.78 8.49 -27.25
CA GLY A 65 -2.71 9.18 -28.17
C GLY A 65 -2.72 8.47 -29.50
N ALA A 66 -3.79 8.68 -30.27
CA ALA A 66 -3.97 8.04 -31.56
C ALA A 66 -2.77 8.24 -32.50
N GLY A 67 -2.14 7.14 -32.91
CA GLY A 67 -0.97 7.14 -33.78
C GLY A 67 0.35 7.52 -33.09
N SER A 68 0.36 7.69 -31.76
CA SER A 68 1.54 7.96 -30.98
C SER A 68 2.55 6.80 -31.03
N LEU A 69 3.80 7.07 -30.66
CA LEU A 69 4.81 6.01 -30.51
C LEU A 69 4.44 5.04 -29.40
N VAL A 70 3.83 5.55 -28.32
CA VAL A 70 3.36 4.72 -27.19
C VAL A 70 2.31 3.75 -27.66
N GLU A 71 1.25 4.20 -28.32
CA GLU A 71 0.20 3.36 -28.85
C GLU A 71 0.76 2.28 -29.78
N LYS A 72 1.63 2.65 -30.74
CA LYS A 72 2.28 1.70 -31.64
C LYS A 72 3.12 0.66 -30.90
N THR A 73 3.82 1.08 -29.85
CA THR A 73 4.64 0.18 -29.03
C THR A 73 3.76 -0.82 -28.27
N LEU A 74 2.64 -0.38 -27.69
CA LEU A 74 1.70 -1.23 -26.97
C LEU A 74 1.05 -2.24 -27.92
N ILE A 75 0.48 -1.81 -29.04
CA ILE A 75 -0.18 -2.66 -30.03
C ILE A 75 0.80 -3.71 -30.58
N SER A 76 2.05 -3.32 -30.90
CA SER A 76 3.04 -4.22 -31.50
C SER A 76 3.60 -5.27 -30.51
N SER A 77 3.26 -5.19 -29.24
CA SER A 77 3.83 -6.07 -28.20
C SER A 77 2.94 -7.23 -27.83
N ASP A 78 1.67 -7.21 -28.23
CA ASP A 78 0.71 -8.31 -28.04
C ASP A 78 0.58 -8.74 -26.56
N TYR A 79 0.34 -7.75 -25.67
CA TYR A 79 0.14 -8.03 -24.25
C TYR A 79 -1.17 -8.74 -23.98
N ASP A 80 -1.14 -9.72 -23.09
CA ASP A 80 -2.34 -10.33 -22.52
C ASP A 80 -2.97 -9.45 -21.44
N LEU A 81 -2.14 -8.77 -20.64
CA LEU A 81 -2.55 -7.95 -19.51
C LEU A 81 -1.63 -6.74 -19.34
N LEU A 82 -2.21 -5.58 -19.14
CA LEU A 82 -1.52 -4.39 -18.62
C LEU A 82 -1.97 -4.13 -17.18
N VAL A 83 -1.01 -4.00 -16.27
CA VAL A 83 -1.26 -3.59 -14.90
C VAL A 83 -0.79 -2.15 -14.75
N VAL A 84 -1.71 -1.26 -14.40
CA VAL A 84 -1.46 0.18 -14.33
C VAL A 84 -1.70 0.68 -12.92
N GLY A 85 -0.64 1.09 -12.26
CA GLY A 85 -0.67 1.55 -10.88
C GLY A 85 -1.13 3.00 -10.73
N HIS A 86 -2.06 3.46 -11.56
CA HIS A 86 -2.60 4.81 -11.51
C HIS A 86 -3.94 4.88 -12.25
N GLU A 87 -4.69 5.95 -12.04
CA GLU A 87 -6.02 6.14 -12.59
C GLU A 87 -6.04 6.62 -14.07
N TYR A 88 -4.92 7.03 -14.64
CA TYR A 88 -4.88 7.64 -15.96
C TYR A 88 -5.47 6.80 -17.13
N PRO A 89 -5.56 5.46 -17.07
CA PRO A 89 -6.22 4.69 -18.13
C PRO A 89 -7.71 5.00 -18.31
N SER A 90 -8.36 5.56 -17.28
CA SER A 90 -9.76 5.98 -17.36
C SER A 90 -9.96 7.35 -18.02
N LEU A 91 -8.88 8.08 -18.31
CA LEU A 91 -8.96 9.38 -18.97
C LEU A 91 -9.41 9.24 -20.44
N PRO A 92 -10.15 10.23 -20.99
CA PRO A 92 -10.64 10.17 -22.37
C PRO A 92 -9.57 9.92 -23.43
N GLU A 93 -8.35 10.40 -23.21
CA GLU A 93 -7.22 10.23 -24.12
C GLU A 93 -6.83 8.75 -24.28
N TRP A 94 -7.04 7.95 -23.24
CA TRP A 94 -6.75 6.51 -23.22
C TRP A 94 -7.86 5.63 -23.75
N THR A 95 -9.12 6.10 -23.72
CA THR A 95 -10.30 5.32 -24.12
C THR A 95 -10.11 4.68 -25.49
N ARG A 96 -9.69 5.47 -26.48
CA ARG A 96 -9.49 5.00 -27.84
C ARG A 96 -8.33 4.00 -27.95
N THR A 97 -7.28 4.16 -27.17
CA THR A 97 -6.14 3.23 -27.19
C THR A 97 -6.56 1.88 -26.63
N TRP A 98 -7.31 1.86 -25.54
CA TRP A 98 -7.84 0.62 -24.96
C TRP A 98 -8.79 -0.12 -25.89
N GLU A 99 -9.56 0.57 -26.73
CA GLU A 99 -10.42 -0.04 -27.75
C GLU A 99 -9.63 -0.75 -28.88
N THR A 100 -8.41 -0.30 -29.14
CA THR A 100 -7.54 -0.89 -30.17
C THR A 100 -6.57 -1.94 -29.62
N LEU A 101 -6.30 -1.93 -28.33
CA LEU A 101 -5.50 -2.94 -27.67
C LEU A 101 -6.35 -4.18 -27.37
N ASP A 102 -6.01 -5.31 -27.97
CA ASP A 102 -6.68 -6.58 -27.68
C ASP A 102 -6.09 -7.24 -26.43
N CYS A 103 -6.04 -6.49 -25.33
CA CYS A 103 -5.55 -6.95 -24.02
C CYS A 103 -6.41 -6.44 -22.89
N ASP A 104 -6.38 -7.15 -21.75
CA ASP A 104 -7.02 -6.69 -20.52
C ASP A 104 -6.18 -5.62 -19.82
N VAL A 105 -6.84 -4.69 -19.14
CA VAL A 105 -6.19 -3.62 -18.40
C VAL A 105 -6.70 -3.59 -16.97
N ALA A 106 -5.80 -3.77 -16.02
CA ALA A 106 -6.07 -3.60 -14.60
C ALA A 106 -5.67 -2.16 -14.19
N THR A 107 -6.66 -1.33 -13.93
CA THR A 107 -6.49 0.04 -13.46
C THR A 107 -6.72 0.09 -11.96
N PHE A 108 -5.76 0.60 -11.20
CA PHE A 108 -5.85 0.63 -9.74
C PHE A 108 -6.18 2.01 -9.21
N GLN A 109 -7.13 2.05 -8.27
CA GLN A 109 -7.58 3.27 -7.60
C GLN A 109 -6.78 3.48 -6.31
N HIS A 110 -5.89 4.46 -6.33
CA HIS A 110 -5.09 4.84 -5.17
C HIS A 110 -5.57 6.12 -4.49
N SER A 111 -6.11 7.05 -5.28
CA SER A 111 -6.61 8.33 -4.76
C SER A 111 -8.08 8.25 -4.39
N PRO A 112 -8.48 8.57 -3.16
CA PRO A 112 -9.89 8.60 -2.78
C PRO A 112 -10.66 9.79 -3.40
N SER A 113 -9.96 10.73 -4.04
CA SER A 113 -10.53 11.96 -4.61
C SER A 113 -10.49 12.03 -6.14
N PHE A 114 -9.96 11.02 -6.83
CA PHE A 114 -9.95 11.01 -8.28
C PHE A 114 -11.36 10.75 -8.83
N GLU A 115 -11.80 11.57 -9.79
CA GLU A 115 -13.12 11.44 -10.42
C GLU A 115 -12.99 10.85 -11.82
N HIS A 116 -13.59 9.68 -12.03
CA HIS A 116 -13.70 9.06 -13.34
C HIS A 116 -14.91 9.62 -14.11
N ALA A 117 -14.81 9.66 -15.44
CA ALA A 117 -15.99 9.86 -16.28
C ALA A 117 -16.99 8.72 -16.06
N ALA A 118 -18.29 9.01 -16.15
CA ALA A 118 -19.34 8.04 -15.85
C ALA A 118 -19.24 6.73 -16.69
N ASP A 119 -18.71 6.84 -17.91
CA ASP A 119 -18.54 5.74 -18.88
C ASP A 119 -17.08 5.23 -18.97
N ALA A 120 -16.23 5.58 -18.00
CA ALA A 120 -14.80 5.31 -18.07
C ALA A 120 -14.46 3.82 -18.30
N PHE A 121 -15.26 2.91 -17.77
CA PHE A 121 -15.05 1.46 -17.84
C PHE A 121 -16.13 0.71 -18.63
N ASP A 122 -17.17 1.39 -19.11
CA ASP A 122 -18.32 0.78 -19.79
C ASP A 122 -17.93 0.09 -21.09
N GLY A 123 -18.21 -1.22 -21.17
CA GLY A 123 -17.95 -2.03 -22.36
C GLY A 123 -16.47 -2.18 -22.76
N LYS A 124 -15.54 -1.76 -21.89
CA LYS A 124 -14.09 -1.83 -22.14
C LYS A 124 -13.47 -3.05 -21.48
N ARG A 125 -12.29 -3.45 -21.96
CA ARG A 125 -11.45 -4.46 -21.30
C ARG A 125 -10.64 -3.89 -20.11
N SER A 126 -10.80 -2.59 -19.82
CA SER A 126 -10.27 -1.95 -18.62
C SER A 126 -11.17 -2.24 -17.42
N ARG A 127 -10.58 -2.63 -16.31
CA ARG A 127 -11.24 -2.89 -15.04
C ARG A 127 -10.66 -2.02 -13.96
N LEU A 128 -11.53 -1.50 -13.10
CA LEU A 128 -11.13 -0.74 -11.91
C LEU A 128 -10.95 -1.69 -10.72
N TYR A 129 -9.83 -1.57 -10.03
CA TYR A 129 -9.50 -2.34 -8.82
C TYR A 129 -9.39 -1.40 -7.62
N CYS A 130 -9.94 -1.83 -6.49
CA CYS A 130 -9.85 -1.13 -5.22
C CYS A 130 -9.31 -2.06 -4.13
N TYR A 131 -8.55 -1.47 -3.17
CA TYR A 131 -7.85 -2.26 -2.14
C TYR A 131 -8.64 -2.44 -0.84
N SER A 132 -9.72 -1.69 -0.65
CA SER A 132 -10.51 -1.77 0.58
C SER A 132 -12.00 -1.70 0.31
N PRO A 133 -12.83 -2.24 1.22
CA PRO A 133 -14.28 -2.11 1.13
C PRO A 133 -14.75 -0.66 1.03
N GLU A 134 -14.07 0.25 1.72
CA GLU A 134 -14.34 1.68 1.70
C GLU A 134 -14.15 2.30 0.31
N MET A 135 -13.08 1.91 -0.39
CA MET A 135 -12.84 2.36 -1.77
C MET A 135 -13.83 1.72 -2.75
N ILE A 136 -14.20 0.46 -2.56
CA ILE A 136 -15.23 -0.22 -3.37
C ILE A 136 -16.56 0.53 -3.25
N GLU A 137 -16.98 0.87 -2.03
CA GLU A 137 -18.20 1.66 -1.79
C GLU A 137 -18.15 3.03 -2.47
N ARG A 138 -17.00 3.73 -2.34
CA ARG A 138 -16.80 5.05 -2.90
C ARG A 138 -16.88 5.07 -4.42
N TYR A 139 -16.38 4.04 -5.07
CA TYR A 139 -16.37 3.92 -6.54
C TYR A 139 -17.41 2.96 -7.09
N ALA A 140 -18.45 2.62 -6.31
CA ALA A 140 -19.49 1.67 -6.69
C ALA A 140 -20.18 1.96 -8.03
N ALA A 141 -20.25 3.23 -8.43
CA ALA A 141 -20.80 3.63 -9.73
C ALA A 141 -20.02 3.09 -10.94
N HIS A 142 -18.77 2.67 -10.74
CA HIS A 142 -17.87 2.15 -11.78
C HIS A 142 -17.67 0.63 -11.68
N ASP A 143 -18.47 -0.07 -10.87
CA ASP A 143 -18.43 -1.52 -10.65
C ASP A 143 -16.99 -2.05 -10.43
N PRO A 144 -16.27 -1.55 -9.42
CA PRO A 144 -14.88 -1.90 -9.19
C PRO A 144 -14.74 -3.38 -8.81
N ILE A 145 -13.69 -4.01 -9.34
CA ILE A 145 -13.31 -5.35 -8.91
C ILE A 145 -12.63 -5.22 -7.54
N PRO A 146 -13.13 -5.91 -6.49
CA PRO A 146 -12.52 -5.85 -5.19
C PRO A 146 -11.16 -6.55 -5.20
N GLU A 147 -10.14 -5.88 -4.72
CA GLU A 147 -8.84 -6.49 -4.45
C GLU A 147 -8.86 -7.12 -3.06
N LEU A 148 -8.37 -8.33 -2.95
CA LEU A 148 -8.44 -9.11 -1.71
C LEU A 148 -7.27 -8.86 -0.77
N ALA A 149 -6.18 -8.33 -1.29
CA ALA A 149 -4.99 -8.03 -0.52
C ALA A 149 -4.69 -6.52 -0.56
N VAL A 150 -4.25 -5.96 0.53
CA VAL A 150 -3.68 -4.62 0.56
C VAL A 150 -2.34 -4.61 -0.17
N HIS A 151 -1.73 -3.43 -0.33
CA HIS A 151 -0.42 -3.30 -0.96
C HIS A 151 0.62 -4.20 -0.30
N LEU A 152 1.47 -4.78 -1.11
CA LEU A 152 2.57 -5.63 -0.68
C LEU A 152 3.88 -4.83 -0.70
N GLY A 153 4.56 -4.79 0.43
CA GLY A 153 5.97 -4.41 0.45
C GLY A 153 6.80 -5.63 0.09
N ILE A 154 7.79 -5.44 -0.77
CA ILE A 154 8.77 -6.49 -1.05
C ILE A 154 10.11 -6.02 -0.56
N ASP A 155 10.61 -6.71 0.45
CA ASP A 155 12.03 -6.84 0.71
C ASP A 155 12.38 -8.29 0.40
N GLU A 156 13.39 -8.51 -0.43
CA GLU A 156 13.75 -9.82 -0.94
C GLU A 156 14.15 -10.78 0.20
N ASP A 157 14.79 -10.24 1.25
CA ASP A 157 15.17 -10.98 2.44
C ASP A 157 14.29 -10.58 3.62
N GLU A 158 13.32 -11.42 3.94
CA GLU A 158 12.52 -11.26 5.15
C GLU A 158 13.33 -11.68 6.37
N PRO A 159 13.48 -10.80 7.36
CA PRO A 159 14.17 -11.18 8.60
C PRO A 159 13.33 -12.24 9.33
N PRO A 160 13.98 -13.12 10.12
CA PRO A 160 13.26 -14.07 10.95
C PRO A 160 12.43 -13.31 12.00
N ALA A 161 11.21 -13.80 12.25
CA ALA A 161 10.34 -13.24 13.27
C ALA A 161 11.03 -13.24 14.64
N ARG A 162 10.86 -12.15 15.39
CA ARG A 162 11.42 -11.94 16.71
C ARG A 162 10.35 -11.41 17.66
N GLU A 163 10.50 -11.72 18.93
CA GLU A 163 9.71 -11.06 19.97
C GLU A 163 10.36 -9.72 20.31
N GLY A 164 9.54 -8.69 20.42
CA GLY A 164 9.94 -7.31 20.78
C GLY A 164 9.04 -6.74 21.84
N ASP A 165 9.49 -5.68 22.51
CA ASP A 165 8.76 -5.06 23.62
C ASP A 165 8.23 -3.66 23.28
N ASP A 166 8.78 -3.00 22.26
CA ASP A 166 8.42 -1.63 21.88
C ASP A 166 7.44 -1.59 20.71
N LEU A 167 6.86 -0.40 20.57
CA LEU A 167 5.98 -0.10 19.47
C LEU A 167 6.77 0.51 18.32
N ILE A 168 6.31 0.25 17.08
CA ILE A 168 6.81 0.93 15.89
C ILE A 168 5.64 1.51 15.11
N TRP A 169 5.84 2.70 14.59
CA TRP A 169 4.94 3.36 13.66
C TRP A 169 5.72 3.74 12.40
N VAL A 170 5.17 3.47 11.21
CA VAL A 170 5.84 3.73 9.93
C VAL A 170 4.88 4.46 8.99
N GLY A 171 5.28 5.63 8.50
CA GLY A 171 4.47 6.41 7.57
C GLY A 171 5.00 7.82 7.35
N ARG A 172 4.29 8.60 6.54
CA ARG A 172 4.50 10.05 6.46
C ARG A 172 4.08 10.68 7.78
N ILE A 173 4.90 11.59 8.29
CA ILE A 173 4.57 12.33 9.50
C ILE A 173 3.82 13.61 9.09
N ASP A 174 2.51 13.51 9.10
CA ASP A 174 1.54 14.54 8.70
C ASP A 174 0.19 14.33 9.39
N ALA A 175 -0.72 15.28 9.18
CA ALA A 175 -2.07 15.22 9.73
C ALA A 175 -2.87 14.01 9.24
N ASP A 176 -2.69 13.58 7.98
CA ASP A 176 -3.42 12.46 7.39
C ASP A 176 -3.12 11.13 8.09
N LYS A 177 -1.86 10.91 8.49
CA LYS A 177 -1.42 9.67 9.15
C LYS A 177 -1.49 9.73 10.68
N ALA A 178 -1.70 10.90 11.26
CA ALA A 178 -2.01 11.13 12.69
C ALA A 178 -1.12 10.34 13.69
N PRO A 179 0.24 10.36 13.58
CA PRO A 179 1.12 9.64 14.51
C PRO A 179 1.03 10.11 15.96
N HIS A 180 0.52 11.30 16.24
CA HIS A 180 0.30 11.80 17.60
C HIS A 180 -0.67 10.90 18.40
N ILE A 181 -1.65 10.26 17.76
CA ILE A 181 -2.57 9.31 18.42
C ILE A 181 -1.80 8.04 18.83
N ALA A 182 -0.89 7.55 17.99
CA ALA A 182 -0.02 6.43 18.34
C ALA A 182 0.92 6.78 19.51
N ALA A 183 1.49 7.98 19.50
CA ALA A 183 2.36 8.45 20.58
C ALA A 183 1.61 8.60 21.92
N ARG A 184 0.36 9.11 21.91
CA ARG A 184 -0.51 9.15 23.12
C ARG A 184 -0.86 7.75 23.61
N ALA A 185 -1.19 6.81 22.70
CA ALA A 185 -1.47 5.42 23.09
C ALA A 185 -0.23 4.74 23.74
N ALA A 186 0.96 4.98 23.18
CA ALA A 186 2.22 4.52 23.77
C ALA A 186 2.45 5.09 25.15
N GLN A 187 2.20 6.40 25.36
CA GLN A 187 2.29 7.07 26.66
C GLN A 187 1.35 6.44 27.70
N ILE A 188 0.09 6.17 27.32
CA ILE A 188 -0.91 5.53 28.20
C ILE A 188 -0.41 4.16 28.68
N LEU A 189 0.24 3.40 27.80
CA LEU A 189 0.78 2.08 28.12
C LEU A 189 2.16 2.08 28.79
N GLY A 190 2.84 3.23 28.84
CA GLY A 190 4.20 3.33 29.31
C GLY A 190 5.24 2.61 28.41
N LEU A 191 4.94 2.47 27.12
CA LEU A 191 5.78 1.82 26.13
C LEU A 191 6.57 2.84 25.30
N ARG A 192 7.71 2.42 24.75
CA ARG A 192 8.46 3.21 23.77
C ARG A 192 7.78 3.09 22.40
N LEU A 193 7.81 4.19 21.64
CA LEU A 193 7.36 4.26 20.27
C LEU A 193 8.52 4.71 19.37
N ARG A 194 8.87 3.88 18.39
CA ARG A 194 9.78 4.24 17.29
C ARG A 194 8.98 4.82 16.14
N LEU A 195 9.25 6.11 15.80
CA LEU A 195 8.66 6.78 14.63
C LEU A 195 9.60 6.69 13.44
N VAL A 196 9.11 6.09 12.35
CA VAL A 196 9.86 5.88 11.11
C VAL A 196 9.14 6.54 9.95
N GLY A 197 9.80 7.45 9.27
CA GLY A 197 9.31 8.10 8.06
C GLY A 197 9.70 9.56 7.90
N PRO A 198 9.45 10.13 6.73
CA PRO A 198 9.73 11.52 6.45
C PRO A 198 8.69 12.47 7.08
N VAL A 199 9.15 13.66 7.49
CA VAL A 199 8.27 14.74 7.91
C VAL A 199 7.74 15.47 6.69
N PHE A 200 6.44 15.37 6.45
CA PHE A 200 5.75 16.05 5.35
C PHE A 200 5.08 17.35 5.81
N ASP A 201 4.68 17.43 7.07
CA ASP A 201 4.03 18.60 7.66
C ASP A 201 4.73 19.01 8.97
N LYS A 202 5.47 20.12 8.91
CA LYS A 202 6.19 20.65 10.07
C LYS A 202 5.25 21.35 11.05
N ASP A 203 4.22 22.01 10.55
CA ASP A 203 3.25 22.72 11.39
C ASP A 203 2.46 21.73 12.25
N TYR A 204 2.11 20.58 11.65
CA TYR A 204 1.52 19.45 12.37
C TYR A 204 2.45 18.93 13.50
N VAL A 205 3.74 18.77 13.22
CA VAL A 205 4.72 18.33 14.23
C VAL A 205 4.82 19.34 15.37
N GLU A 206 4.86 20.64 15.06
CA GLU A 206 4.88 21.71 16.07
C GLU A 206 3.58 21.73 16.90
N GLN A 207 2.42 21.53 16.27
CA GLN A 207 1.13 21.46 16.96
C GLN A 207 1.06 20.31 17.97
N HIS A 208 1.69 19.18 17.70
CA HIS A 208 1.68 17.99 18.54
C HIS A 208 3.04 17.73 19.21
N ALA A 209 3.87 18.77 19.38
CA ALA A 209 5.22 18.65 19.92
C ALA A 209 5.26 18.08 21.35
N ASP A 210 4.20 18.32 22.14
CA ASP A 210 4.05 17.83 23.51
C ASP A 210 4.13 16.31 23.61
N VAL A 211 3.63 15.60 22.62
CA VAL A 211 3.60 14.14 22.60
C VAL A 211 4.59 13.54 21.59
N LEU A 212 4.81 14.17 20.45
CA LEU A 212 5.73 13.66 19.42
C LEU A 212 7.21 13.83 19.82
N HIS A 213 7.55 14.75 20.71
CA HIS A 213 8.91 14.93 21.27
C HIS A 213 9.04 14.49 22.73
N ALA A 214 8.07 13.70 23.22
CA ALA A 214 8.14 13.16 24.57
C ALA A 214 9.22 12.05 24.66
N ASP A 215 9.78 11.84 25.88
CA ASP A 215 10.91 10.93 26.13
C ASP A 215 10.66 9.46 25.68
N HIS A 216 9.40 9.04 25.58
CA HIS A 216 9.03 7.70 25.12
C HIS A 216 8.98 7.55 23.60
N VAL A 217 9.17 8.63 22.82
CA VAL A 217 9.14 8.63 21.35
C VAL A 217 10.53 8.80 20.79
N GLU A 218 10.97 7.83 20.00
CA GLU A 218 12.25 7.84 19.31
C GLU A 218 12.05 8.06 17.80
N TRP A 219 12.62 9.13 17.27
CA TRP A 219 12.57 9.47 15.85
C TRP A 219 13.73 8.83 15.11
N LEU A 220 13.43 7.93 14.14
CA LEU A 220 14.44 7.23 13.32
C LEU A 220 14.59 7.85 11.92
N GLY A 221 13.73 8.81 11.56
CA GLY A 221 13.72 9.37 10.21
C GLY A 221 13.24 8.39 9.15
N GLU A 222 13.57 8.68 7.91
CA GLU A 222 13.19 7.83 6.78
C GLU A 222 14.11 6.63 6.67
N VAL A 223 13.55 5.42 6.74
CA VAL A 223 14.26 4.15 6.63
C VAL A 223 13.54 3.27 5.61
N GLY A 224 14.28 2.62 4.72
CA GLY A 224 13.76 1.73 3.70
C GLY A 224 14.51 0.41 3.60
N GLY A 225 14.06 -0.45 2.67
CA GLY A 225 14.71 -1.73 2.37
C GLY A 225 14.91 -2.65 3.57
N PRO A 226 16.00 -3.44 3.59
CA PRO A 226 16.27 -4.41 4.65
C PRO A 226 16.33 -3.79 6.05
N ALA A 227 16.80 -2.55 6.20
CA ALA A 227 16.85 -1.87 7.50
C ALA A 227 15.43 -1.61 8.07
N LYS A 228 14.45 -1.26 7.22
CA LYS A 228 13.05 -1.13 7.66
C LYS A 228 12.45 -2.48 8.06
N ALA A 229 12.74 -3.54 7.29
CA ALA A 229 12.28 -4.89 7.61
C ALA A 229 12.82 -5.36 8.97
N GLU A 230 14.10 -5.12 9.25
CA GLU A 230 14.72 -5.42 10.56
C GLU A 230 14.09 -4.61 11.71
N LEU A 231 13.78 -3.34 11.48
CA LEU A 231 13.09 -2.51 12.47
C LEU A 231 11.69 -3.04 12.77
N LEU A 232 10.95 -3.43 11.74
CA LEU A 232 9.64 -4.07 11.91
C LEU A 232 9.80 -5.37 12.69
N ALA A 233 10.63 -6.32 12.25
CA ALA A 233 10.79 -7.62 12.88
C ALA A 233 11.26 -7.56 14.35
N SER A 234 11.86 -6.45 14.77
CA SER A 234 12.34 -6.26 16.15
C SER A 234 11.31 -5.55 17.06
N ALA A 235 10.14 -5.17 16.53
CA ALA A 235 9.10 -4.51 17.29
C ALA A 235 8.11 -5.51 17.90
N GLY A 236 7.56 -5.18 19.05
CA GLY A 236 6.50 -5.95 19.68
C GLY A 236 5.16 -5.77 18.97
N THR A 237 4.87 -4.53 18.53
CA THR A 237 3.64 -4.21 17.80
C THR A 237 3.87 -3.08 16.80
N PHE A 238 3.40 -3.25 15.59
CA PHE A 238 3.26 -2.16 14.63
C PHE A 238 1.94 -1.43 14.88
N VAL A 239 2.02 -0.13 15.14
CA VAL A 239 0.85 0.72 15.40
C VAL A 239 0.51 1.51 14.14
N TYR A 240 -0.75 1.40 13.69
CA TYR A 240 -1.23 2.10 12.51
C TYR A 240 -2.33 3.09 12.86
N THR A 241 -2.16 4.33 12.44
CA THR A 241 -3.12 5.42 12.64
C THR A 241 -3.35 6.19 11.35
N TYR A 242 -4.51 6.84 11.25
CA TYR A 242 -4.83 7.83 10.22
C TYR A 242 -5.91 8.78 10.73
N ALA A 243 -6.01 9.95 10.10
CA ALA A 243 -6.96 10.97 10.49
C ALA A 243 -8.41 10.57 10.19
N ARG A 244 -9.33 11.12 10.96
CA ARG A 244 -10.78 10.90 10.87
C ARG A 244 -11.34 11.12 9.47
N ASP A 245 -10.88 12.18 8.81
CA ASP A 245 -11.36 12.59 7.50
C ASP A 245 -10.53 12.02 6.34
N TYR A 246 -9.52 11.21 6.65
CA TYR A 246 -8.69 10.55 5.65
C TYR A 246 -9.27 9.18 5.27
N VAL A 247 -9.29 8.88 3.97
CA VAL A 247 -9.66 7.56 3.46
C VAL A 247 -8.40 6.78 3.13
N GLU A 248 -8.18 5.68 3.84
CA GLU A 248 -7.06 4.79 3.54
C GLU A 248 -7.44 3.83 2.43
N ALA A 249 -6.88 4.06 1.25
CA ALA A 249 -7.15 3.23 0.08
C ALA A 249 -6.53 1.83 0.20
N GLY A 250 -5.34 1.75 0.82
CA GLY A 250 -4.61 0.52 1.05
C GLY A 250 -3.19 0.84 1.53
N ALA A 251 -2.76 0.24 2.62
CA ALA A 251 -1.48 0.50 3.24
C ALA A 251 -0.51 -0.68 3.05
N ALA A 252 0.51 -0.52 2.21
CA ALA A 252 1.57 -1.52 1.98
C ALA A 252 2.21 -2.00 3.28
N VAL A 253 2.32 -1.11 4.26
CA VAL A 253 2.98 -1.37 5.53
C VAL A 253 2.31 -2.48 6.36
N PHE A 254 1.02 -2.78 6.14
CA PHE A 254 0.39 -3.95 6.77
C PHE A 254 1.06 -5.25 6.29
N GLY A 255 1.23 -5.40 4.98
CA GLY A 255 1.92 -6.54 4.41
C GLY A 255 3.38 -6.61 4.89
N GLU A 256 4.08 -5.48 4.90
CA GLU A 256 5.46 -5.39 5.39
C GLU A 256 5.60 -5.82 6.86
N ALA A 257 4.74 -5.30 7.75
CA ALA A 257 4.76 -5.64 9.17
C ALA A 257 4.43 -7.12 9.42
N LEU A 258 3.37 -7.62 8.81
CA LEU A 258 2.95 -9.01 9.00
C LEU A 258 3.95 -10.03 8.43
N ARG A 259 4.57 -9.73 7.28
CA ARG A 259 5.63 -10.56 6.71
C ARG A 259 6.92 -10.52 7.52
N ALA A 260 7.15 -9.44 8.26
CA ALA A 260 8.25 -9.36 9.25
C ALA A 260 7.92 -10.06 10.58
N GLY A 261 6.70 -10.55 10.76
CA GLY A 261 6.26 -11.22 11.98
C GLY A 261 5.79 -10.26 13.08
N THR A 262 5.53 -9.00 12.74
CA THR A 262 5.11 -7.98 13.71
C THR A 262 3.60 -7.90 13.79
N PRO A 263 2.98 -8.20 14.94
CA PRO A 263 1.55 -8.00 15.14
C PRO A 263 1.14 -6.54 14.92
N VAL A 264 -0.07 -6.31 14.46
CA VAL A 264 -0.55 -4.96 14.11
C VAL A 264 -1.69 -4.52 15.02
N ALA A 265 -1.56 -3.34 15.62
CA ALA A 265 -2.67 -2.63 16.26
C ALA A 265 -3.06 -1.42 15.39
N ALA A 266 -4.26 -1.41 14.86
CA ALA A 266 -4.70 -0.38 13.93
C ALA A 266 -5.90 0.41 14.47
N LEU A 267 -5.88 1.73 14.22
CA LEU A 267 -7.04 2.59 14.40
C LEU A 267 -7.93 2.51 13.15
N ALA A 268 -9.24 2.49 13.34
CA ALA A 268 -10.25 2.67 12.31
C ALA A 268 -11.34 3.61 12.82
N TRP A 269 -11.96 4.37 11.92
CA TRP A 269 -13.03 5.32 12.27
C TRP A 269 -14.43 4.77 11.99
N ARG A 270 -14.52 3.61 11.36
CA ARG A 270 -15.73 2.83 11.12
C ARG A 270 -15.38 1.37 10.82
N GLU A 271 -16.35 0.51 10.92
CA GLU A 271 -16.24 -0.87 10.45
C GLU A 271 -16.04 -0.95 8.93
N GLY A 272 -15.44 -2.04 8.46
CA GLY A 272 -15.31 -2.33 7.03
C GLY A 272 -14.27 -1.47 6.29
N THR A 273 -13.31 -0.86 7.00
CA THR A 273 -12.23 -0.07 6.40
C THR A 273 -10.98 -0.89 6.09
N CYS A 274 -9.96 -0.27 5.49
CA CYS A 274 -8.70 -0.92 5.13
C CYS A 274 -8.07 -1.76 6.26
N PRO A 275 -7.94 -1.29 7.52
CA PRO A 275 -7.42 -2.12 8.61
C PRO A 275 -8.22 -3.41 8.85
N SER A 276 -9.56 -3.33 8.78
CA SER A 276 -10.43 -4.51 8.98
C SER A 276 -10.26 -5.54 7.86
N ALA A 277 -9.96 -5.11 6.64
CA ALA A 277 -9.69 -6.01 5.52
C ALA A 277 -8.29 -6.65 5.61
N ALA A 278 -7.31 -5.93 6.15
CA ALA A 278 -5.92 -6.36 6.23
C ALA A 278 -5.65 -7.35 7.37
N LEU A 279 -6.37 -7.24 8.50
CA LEU A 279 -6.07 -7.94 9.74
C LEU A 279 -7.08 -9.04 10.07
N CYS A 280 -6.63 -10.01 10.86
CA CYS A 280 -7.47 -11.00 11.55
C CYS A 280 -6.98 -11.15 12.99
N GLU A 281 -7.74 -11.85 13.85
CA GLU A 281 -7.42 -12.01 15.27
C GLU A 281 -6.03 -12.60 15.54
N GLN A 282 -5.51 -13.43 14.63
CA GLN A 282 -4.17 -14.02 14.73
C GLN A 282 -3.05 -13.08 14.31
N THR A 283 -3.35 -11.97 13.64
CA THR A 283 -2.34 -11.05 13.11
C THR A 283 -2.40 -9.66 13.72
N GLY A 284 -3.50 -9.33 14.39
CA GLY A 284 -3.61 -8.01 14.98
C GLY A 284 -4.98 -7.68 15.55
N ALA A 285 -5.14 -6.43 15.95
CA ALA A 285 -6.36 -5.91 16.53
C ALA A 285 -6.71 -4.54 15.95
N VAL A 286 -8.00 -4.31 15.71
CA VAL A 286 -8.50 -3.01 15.25
C VAL A 286 -9.26 -2.33 16.40
N ALA A 287 -8.92 -1.05 16.65
CA ALA A 287 -9.72 -0.15 17.48
C ALA A 287 -10.64 0.65 16.55
N VAL A 288 -11.93 0.39 16.60
CA VAL A 288 -12.93 1.21 15.90
C VAL A 288 -13.33 2.36 16.81
N ALA A 289 -12.82 3.55 16.51
CA ALA A 289 -13.06 4.74 17.33
C ALA A 289 -14.34 5.46 16.90
N ASP A 290 -15.02 6.03 17.88
CA ASP A 290 -16.13 6.96 17.60
C ASP A 290 -15.54 8.28 17.04
N PRO A 291 -15.92 8.68 15.80
CA PRO A 291 -15.39 9.89 15.19
C PRO A 291 -15.80 11.19 15.90
N LEU A 292 -16.68 11.14 16.89
CA LEU A 292 -17.05 12.29 17.71
C LEU A 292 -16.14 12.48 18.95
N LEU A 293 -15.28 11.51 19.24
CA LEU A 293 -14.36 11.60 20.38
C LEU A 293 -13.11 12.42 20.04
N ASP A 294 -12.54 13.02 21.06
CA ASP A 294 -11.25 13.69 21.02
C ASP A 294 -10.09 12.68 20.97
N ASP A 295 -8.86 13.19 20.79
CA ASP A 295 -7.64 12.37 20.66
C ASP A 295 -7.38 11.46 21.86
N GLU A 296 -7.61 11.94 23.08
CA GLU A 296 -7.32 11.18 24.30
C GLU A 296 -8.19 9.91 24.44
N PRO A 297 -9.53 9.96 24.35
CA PRO A 297 -10.35 8.77 24.31
C PRO A 297 -10.04 7.84 23.11
N THR A 298 -9.69 8.41 21.95
CA THR A 298 -9.27 7.66 20.76
C THR A 298 -7.98 6.90 21.03
N ALA A 299 -7.00 7.54 21.64
CA ALA A 299 -5.73 6.92 22.03
C ALA A 299 -5.93 5.80 23.08
N GLN A 300 -6.88 5.94 24.02
CA GLN A 300 -7.26 4.90 24.98
C GLN A 300 -7.82 3.66 24.28
N GLN A 301 -8.67 3.84 23.26
CA GLN A 301 -9.18 2.72 22.46
C GLN A 301 -8.07 2.02 21.67
N LEU A 302 -7.14 2.79 21.08
CA LEU A 302 -5.96 2.25 20.41
C LEU A 302 -5.04 1.51 21.38
N ALA A 303 -4.82 2.04 22.58
CA ALA A 303 -4.05 1.35 23.63
C ALA A 303 -4.68 0.00 23.99
N GLY A 304 -6.01 -0.09 24.04
CA GLY A 304 -6.73 -1.35 24.19
C GLY A 304 -6.52 -2.33 23.03
N ALA A 305 -6.38 -1.84 21.80
CA ALA A 305 -6.02 -2.69 20.66
C ALA A 305 -4.57 -3.18 20.75
N ILE A 306 -3.63 -2.30 21.11
CA ILE A 306 -2.21 -2.65 21.33
C ILE A 306 -2.11 -3.75 22.40
N ALA A 307 -2.80 -3.62 23.52
CA ALA A 307 -2.78 -4.64 24.57
C ALA A 307 -3.26 -6.02 24.11
N ARG A 308 -4.14 -6.09 23.10
CA ARG A 308 -4.59 -7.38 22.54
C ARG A 308 -3.57 -8.03 21.59
N THR A 309 -2.54 -7.31 21.16
CA THR A 309 -1.50 -7.87 20.28
C THR A 309 -0.32 -8.46 21.04
N THR A 310 -0.17 -8.18 22.33
CA THR A 310 1.01 -8.57 23.12
C THR A 310 1.18 -10.09 23.28
N ASP A 311 0.11 -10.86 23.18
CA ASP A 311 0.14 -12.33 23.30
C ASP A 311 0.22 -13.06 21.95
N LEU A 312 0.30 -12.32 20.84
CA LEU A 312 0.39 -12.91 19.50
C LEU A 312 1.83 -13.40 19.23
N CYS A 313 1.92 -14.63 18.72
CA CYS A 313 3.20 -15.25 18.40
C CYS A 313 3.75 -14.68 17.07
N SER A 314 4.89 -13.99 17.10
CA SER A 314 5.51 -13.36 15.94
C SER A 314 5.74 -14.33 14.78
N ARG A 315 6.10 -15.59 15.05
CA ARG A 315 6.29 -16.59 14.01
C ARG A 315 4.95 -16.94 13.31
N GLU A 316 3.88 -17.11 14.06
CA GLU A 316 2.56 -17.38 13.49
C GLU A 316 2.06 -16.19 12.67
N VAL A 317 2.25 -14.97 13.16
CA VAL A 317 1.97 -13.74 12.42
C VAL A 317 2.74 -13.71 11.11
N GLN A 318 4.04 -14.05 11.11
CA GLN A 318 4.87 -14.10 9.92
C GLN A 318 4.36 -15.14 8.90
N GLU A 319 4.08 -16.36 9.34
CA GLU A 319 3.56 -17.43 8.47
C GLU A 319 2.24 -17.03 7.79
N ILE A 320 1.34 -16.38 8.52
CA ILE A 320 0.08 -15.85 7.96
C ILE A 320 0.35 -14.69 7.02
N GLY A 321 1.23 -13.76 7.41
CA GLY A 321 1.60 -12.59 6.61
C GLY A 321 2.24 -12.99 5.28
N GLN A 322 3.20 -13.91 5.30
CA GLN A 322 3.88 -14.44 4.11
C GLN A 322 2.88 -15.05 3.13
N LYS A 323 1.96 -15.87 3.62
CA LYS A 323 0.94 -16.50 2.79
C LYS A 323 -0.09 -15.50 2.25
N ARG A 324 -0.54 -14.56 3.08
CA ARG A 324 -1.61 -13.62 2.70
C ARG A 324 -1.12 -12.54 1.75
N PHE A 325 0.11 -12.08 1.93
CA PHE A 325 0.72 -11.00 1.14
C PHE A 325 1.82 -11.52 0.22
N ASP A 326 1.68 -12.74 -0.27
CA ASP A 326 2.57 -13.33 -1.27
C ASP A 326 2.37 -12.64 -2.63
N PRO A 327 3.42 -12.11 -3.26
CA PRO A 327 3.30 -11.42 -4.54
C PRO A 327 2.79 -12.28 -5.69
N ALA A 328 3.14 -13.57 -5.72
CA ALA A 328 2.68 -14.47 -6.78
C ALA A 328 1.19 -14.78 -6.63
N LEU A 329 0.72 -15.06 -5.41
CA LEU A 329 -0.71 -15.26 -5.14
C LEU A 329 -1.52 -13.99 -5.39
N HIS A 330 -1.00 -12.82 -5.04
CA HIS A 330 -1.63 -11.54 -5.37
C HIS A 330 -1.79 -11.37 -6.88
N PHE A 331 -0.73 -11.62 -7.65
CA PHE A 331 -0.79 -11.53 -9.11
C PHE A 331 -1.74 -12.56 -9.72
N GLU A 332 -1.73 -13.81 -9.25
CA GLU A 332 -2.65 -14.85 -9.73
C GLU A 332 -4.11 -14.47 -9.49
N ALA A 333 -4.43 -13.92 -8.31
CA ALA A 333 -5.76 -13.41 -7.99
C ALA A 333 -6.15 -12.28 -8.96
N LEU A 334 -5.29 -11.27 -9.13
CA LEU A 334 -5.48 -10.16 -10.05
C LEU A 334 -5.70 -10.65 -11.50
N ALA A 335 -4.88 -11.56 -11.99
CA ALA A 335 -4.97 -12.09 -13.34
C ALA A 335 -6.22 -12.96 -13.58
N SER A 336 -6.78 -13.57 -12.53
CA SER A 336 -7.99 -14.39 -12.61
C SER A 336 -9.29 -13.59 -12.69
N LEU A 337 -9.27 -12.33 -12.25
CA LEU A 337 -10.44 -11.44 -12.22
C LEU A 337 -10.63 -10.60 -13.49
N ARG A 338 -9.81 -10.80 -14.51
CA ARG A 338 -9.84 -10.09 -15.78
C ARG A 338 -11.00 -10.54 -16.68
#